data_9c4be8f6aa7911f99fad0a334faab747
#
_entry.id   9c4be8f6aa7911f99fad0a334faab747
#
_cell.length_a   1.000
_cell.length_b   1.000
_cell.length_c   1.000
_cell.angle_alpha   90.00
_cell.angle_beta   90.00
_cell.angle_gamma   90.00
#
_symmetry.space_group_name_H-M   'P 1'
#
loop_
_entity.id
_entity.type
_entity.pdbx_description
1 polymer ?
#
loop_
_entity_poly.entity_id
_entity_poly.type
_entity_poly.pdbx_seq_one_letter_code
_entity_poly.pdbx_strand_id
1 'polypeptide(L)'
;MEQNSTVKTDKKENRLQNNIVFFFIVVLFFTLLGFYPSYFTFFPKFEGISWVYHFHAFFATLWIVMLITQAFLIRRRRYNLHRKIGKASYFVIPFLLFSFFLVAKAMYYKNIQINHLSEADALANLSRTGLPDILYIGILYSLGMVYKKRTSWHVRFFTCTGLAVLGPGLGRFAFRHFSPEVAGATLGIILLLVPIIWLIIDIIKKKSPIPLLVFIAISLTAGYMNGAGHSAWWQTFSKWFADAFFK
;
A
#
# COMPACT_ATOMS: atom_id res chain seq x y z
N MET A 1 -42.72 -8.85 -11.20
CA MET A 1 -41.93 -7.88 -10.38
C MET A 1 -40.59 -8.42 -9.91
N GLU A 2 -40.45 -9.67 -9.59
CA GLU A 2 -39.23 -10.32 -9.04
C GLU A 2 -38.05 -10.36 -10.03
N GLN A 3 -38.31 -10.59 -11.32
CA GLN A 3 -37.30 -10.66 -12.37
C GLN A 3 -36.60 -9.30 -12.63
N ASN A 4 -37.29 -8.18 -12.44
CA ASN A 4 -36.72 -6.83 -12.58
C ASN A 4 -35.85 -6.42 -11.38
N SER A 5 -36.09 -6.98 -10.19
CA SER A 5 -35.30 -6.71 -8.99
C SER A 5 -33.97 -7.47 -9.02
N THR A 6 -33.97 -8.70 -9.50
CA THR A 6 -32.74 -9.53 -9.65
C THR A 6 -31.80 -8.96 -10.72
N VAL A 7 -32.32 -8.49 -11.86
CA VAL A 7 -31.52 -7.86 -12.94
C VAL A 7 -30.91 -6.53 -12.48
N LYS A 8 -31.63 -5.72 -11.67
CA LYS A 8 -31.08 -4.47 -11.09
C LYS A 8 -29.99 -4.71 -10.07
N THR A 9 -30.13 -5.74 -9.23
CA THR A 9 -29.09 -6.14 -8.24
C THR A 9 -27.84 -6.65 -8.93
N ASP A 10 -27.95 -7.50 -9.93
CA ASP A 10 -26.83 -8.01 -10.72
C ASP A 10 -26.06 -6.89 -11.45
N LYS A 11 -26.77 -5.93 -12.07
CA LYS A 11 -26.12 -4.76 -12.71
C LYS A 11 -25.35 -3.88 -11.70
N LYS A 12 -25.89 -3.66 -10.51
CA LYS A 12 -25.26 -2.85 -9.46
C LYS A 12 -24.03 -3.53 -8.89
N GLU A 13 -24.07 -4.84 -8.68
CA GLU A 13 -22.95 -5.63 -8.18
C GLU A 13 -21.81 -5.68 -9.21
N ASN A 14 -22.12 -5.94 -10.48
CA ASN A 14 -21.16 -5.92 -11.58
C ASN A 14 -20.48 -4.54 -11.73
N ARG A 15 -21.23 -3.44 -11.54
CA ARG A 15 -20.66 -2.08 -11.58
C ARG A 15 -19.67 -1.84 -10.47
N LEU A 16 -19.97 -2.26 -9.23
CA LEU A 16 -19.07 -2.12 -8.09
C LEU A 16 -17.76 -2.91 -8.33
N GLN A 17 -17.88 -4.13 -8.81
CA GLN A 17 -16.74 -5.00 -9.09
C GLN A 17 -15.87 -4.45 -10.23
N ASN A 18 -16.48 -3.85 -11.27
CA ASN A 18 -15.74 -3.16 -12.33
C ASN A 18 -14.92 -1.99 -11.79
N ASN A 19 -15.49 -1.20 -10.88
CA ASN A 19 -14.80 -0.06 -10.28
C ASN A 19 -13.61 -0.51 -9.44
N ILE A 20 -13.71 -1.65 -8.72
CA ILE A 20 -12.60 -2.19 -7.91
C ILE A 20 -11.46 -2.70 -8.82
N VAL A 21 -11.79 -3.43 -9.89
CA VAL A 21 -10.78 -3.87 -10.87
C VAL A 21 -10.07 -2.67 -11.49
N PHE A 22 -10.84 -1.69 -11.95
CA PHE A 22 -10.30 -0.46 -12.53
C PHE A 22 -9.40 0.29 -11.54
N PHE A 23 -9.83 0.42 -10.27
CA PHE A 23 -9.02 1.04 -9.23
C PHE A 23 -7.66 0.36 -9.07
N PHE A 24 -7.59 -0.97 -9.00
CA PHE A 24 -6.30 -1.67 -8.88
C PHE A 24 -5.43 -1.57 -10.15
N ILE A 25 -6.04 -1.46 -11.34
CA ILE A 25 -5.30 -1.15 -12.58
C ILE A 25 -4.67 0.25 -12.49
N VAL A 26 -5.41 1.23 -11.97
CA VAL A 26 -4.89 2.60 -11.74
C VAL A 26 -3.73 2.56 -10.72
N VAL A 27 -3.86 1.76 -9.65
CA VAL A 27 -2.75 1.55 -8.68
C VAL A 27 -1.51 1.01 -9.37
N LEU A 28 -1.66 -0.02 -10.21
CA LEU A 28 -0.54 -0.59 -10.98
C LEU A 28 0.07 0.45 -11.91
N PHE A 29 -0.75 1.20 -12.64
CA PHE A 29 -0.31 2.25 -13.56
C PHE A 29 0.55 3.31 -12.86
N PHE A 30 0.08 3.88 -11.75
CA PHE A 30 0.85 4.87 -11.00
C PHE A 30 2.09 4.28 -10.32
N THR A 31 2.04 3.01 -9.92
CA THR A 31 3.24 2.32 -9.43
C THR A 31 4.30 2.24 -10.53
N LEU A 32 3.95 1.75 -11.72
CA LEU A 32 4.89 1.66 -12.84
C LEU A 32 5.40 3.06 -13.25
N LEU A 33 4.52 4.03 -13.37
CA LEU A 33 4.86 5.39 -13.76
C LEU A 33 5.81 6.07 -12.76
N GLY A 34 5.51 5.95 -11.46
CA GLY A 34 6.33 6.55 -10.40
C GLY A 34 7.72 5.92 -10.26
N PHE A 35 7.83 4.62 -10.48
CA PHE A 35 9.10 3.89 -10.41
C PHE A 35 9.84 3.84 -11.76
N TYR A 36 9.20 4.23 -12.86
CA TYR A 36 9.82 4.18 -14.19
C TYR A 36 11.22 4.82 -14.23
N PRO A 37 11.41 6.07 -13.77
CA PRO A 37 12.70 6.74 -13.89
C PRO A 37 13.76 6.22 -12.90
N SER A 38 13.38 5.59 -11.80
CA SER A 38 14.31 5.13 -10.76
C SER A 38 14.56 3.61 -10.77
N TYR A 39 13.86 2.88 -11.64
CA TYR A 39 14.00 1.43 -11.71
C TYR A 39 13.92 0.91 -13.14
N PHE A 40 12.85 1.19 -13.91
CA PHE A 40 12.63 0.57 -15.22
C PHE A 40 13.56 1.14 -16.32
N THR A 41 14.05 2.37 -16.20
CA THR A 41 15.03 2.95 -17.15
C THR A 41 16.36 2.20 -17.15
N PHE A 42 16.67 1.44 -16.11
CA PHE A 42 17.90 0.63 -16.02
C PHE A 42 17.78 -0.74 -16.72
N PHE A 43 16.59 -1.08 -17.20
CA PHE A 43 16.40 -2.32 -17.98
C PHE A 43 17.21 -2.26 -19.29
N PRO A 44 17.84 -3.38 -19.75
CA PRO A 44 17.82 -4.71 -19.13
C PRO A 44 18.96 -4.97 -18.15
N LYS A 45 19.97 -4.12 -18.05
CA LYS A 45 21.19 -4.39 -17.28
C LYS A 45 21.04 -4.18 -15.78
N PHE A 46 20.19 -3.25 -15.36
CA PHE A 46 19.98 -2.84 -13.96
C PHE A 46 21.26 -2.55 -13.18
N GLU A 47 22.27 -1.96 -13.85
CA GLU A 47 23.56 -1.63 -13.24
C GLU A 47 23.39 -0.72 -12.01
N GLY A 48 24.07 -1.08 -10.91
CA GLY A 48 24.02 -0.32 -9.66
C GLY A 48 22.75 -0.52 -8.82
N ILE A 49 21.80 -1.36 -9.27
CA ILE A 49 20.60 -1.66 -8.49
C ILE A 49 20.85 -2.93 -7.66
N SER A 50 20.78 -2.78 -6.33
CA SER A 50 20.89 -3.92 -5.40
C SER A 50 19.75 -4.93 -5.60
N TRP A 51 20.07 -6.22 -5.42
CA TRP A 51 19.09 -7.31 -5.46
C TRP A 51 17.89 -7.10 -4.51
N VAL A 52 18.09 -6.38 -3.42
CA VAL A 52 17.03 -6.03 -2.45
C VAL A 52 15.87 -5.30 -3.13
N TYR A 53 16.19 -4.35 -4.03
CA TYR A 53 15.14 -3.61 -4.75
C TYR A 53 14.41 -4.46 -5.77
N HIS A 54 15.09 -5.45 -6.40
CA HIS A 54 14.45 -6.42 -7.29
C HIS A 54 13.50 -7.34 -6.51
N PHE A 55 13.97 -7.84 -5.37
CA PHE A 55 13.15 -8.66 -4.49
C PHE A 55 11.88 -7.93 -4.04
N HIS A 56 12.04 -6.69 -3.58
CA HIS A 56 10.90 -5.85 -3.18
C HIS A 56 9.96 -5.56 -4.37
N ALA A 57 10.49 -5.13 -5.51
CA ALA A 57 9.70 -4.83 -6.70
C ALA A 57 8.89 -6.05 -7.17
N PHE A 58 9.47 -7.25 -7.12
CA PHE A 58 8.79 -8.47 -7.46
C PHE A 58 7.58 -8.74 -6.56
N PHE A 59 7.76 -8.74 -5.24
CA PHE A 59 6.66 -9.04 -4.31
C PHE A 59 5.61 -7.92 -4.25
N ALA A 60 6.02 -6.65 -4.39
CA ALA A 60 5.10 -5.52 -4.46
C ALA A 60 4.24 -5.58 -5.73
N THR A 61 4.84 -5.86 -6.89
CA THR A 61 4.11 -6.02 -8.15
C THR A 61 3.21 -7.25 -8.09
N LEU A 62 3.70 -8.38 -7.57
CA LEU A 62 2.92 -9.60 -7.41
C LEU A 62 1.69 -9.37 -6.52
N TRP A 63 1.83 -8.58 -5.44
CA TRP A 63 0.70 -8.19 -4.60
C TRP A 63 -0.36 -7.39 -5.38
N ILE A 64 0.04 -6.38 -6.14
CA ILE A 64 -0.90 -5.58 -6.95
C ILE A 64 -1.60 -6.45 -8.00
N VAL A 65 -0.86 -7.31 -8.70
CA VAL A 65 -1.40 -8.26 -9.67
C VAL A 65 -2.38 -9.23 -9.00
N MET A 66 -2.08 -9.69 -7.79
CA MET A 66 -3.03 -10.50 -7.00
C MET A 66 -4.31 -9.73 -6.71
N LEU A 67 -4.25 -8.48 -6.28
CA LEU A 67 -5.45 -7.65 -6.01
C LEU A 67 -6.32 -7.52 -7.26
N ILE A 68 -5.71 -7.24 -8.42
CA ILE A 68 -6.41 -7.18 -9.73
C ILE A 68 -7.07 -8.54 -10.04
N THR A 69 -6.28 -9.61 -9.93
CA THR A 69 -6.75 -10.98 -10.23
C THR A 69 -7.90 -11.38 -9.32
N GLN A 70 -7.79 -11.10 -8.01
CA GLN A 70 -8.83 -11.43 -7.03
C GLN A 70 -10.15 -10.69 -7.32
N ALA A 71 -10.07 -9.40 -7.63
CA ALA A 71 -11.24 -8.60 -8.00
C ALA A 71 -11.87 -9.11 -9.31
N PHE A 72 -11.04 -9.45 -10.31
CA PHE A 72 -11.50 -10.00 -11.59
C PHE A 72 -12.17 -11.37 -11.43
N LEU A 73 -11.63 -12.26 -10.59
CA LEU A 73 -12.21 -13.58 -10.31
C LEU A 73 -13.58 -13.49 -9.65
N ILE A 74 -13.76 -12.56 -8.70
CA ILE A 74 -15.09 -12.27 -8.11
C ILE A 74 -16.05 -11.77 -9.17
N ARG A 75 -15.63 -10.81 -10.01
CA ARG A 75 -16.44 -10.32 -11.13
C ARG A 75 -16.91 -11.45 -12.05
N ARG A 76 -16.03 -12.43 -12.31
CA ARG A 76 -16.32 -13.61 -13.15
C ARG A 76 -17.02 -14.73 -12.39
N ARG A 77 -17.42 -14.50 -11.13
CA ARG A 77 -18.06 -15.49 -10.23
C ARG A 77 -17.23 -16.77 -10.05
N ARG A 78 -15.88 -16.69 -10.27
CA ARG A 78 -14.95 -17.82 -10.09
C ARG A 78 -14.47 -17.93 -8.65
N TYR A 79 -15.39 -18.12 -7.72
CA TYR A 79 -15.12 -18.12 -6.27
C TYR A 79 -14.14 -19.22 -5.81
N ASN A 80 -14.14 -20.38 -6.46
CA ASN A 80 -13.20 -21.46 -6.13
C ASN A 80 -11.75 -21.05 -6.45
N LEU A 81 -11.53 -20.41 -7.60
CA LEU A 81 -10.20 -19.95 -8.00
C LEU A 81 -9.76 -18.76 -7.15
N HIS A 82 -10.69 -17.82 -6.84
CA HIS A 82 -10.45 -16.74 -5.88
C HIS A 82 -9.93 -17.28 -4.54
N ARG A 83 -10.56 -18.32 -3.97
CA ARG A 83 -10.11 -18.94 -2.72
C ARG A 83 -8.75 -19.63 -2.85
N LYS A 84 -8.48 -20.33 -3.97
CA LYS A 84 -7.20 -21.01 -4.21
C LYS A 84 -6.05 -20.00 -4.31
N ILE A 85 -6.19 -18.98 -5.17
CA ILE A 85 -5.17 -17.93 -5.34
C ILE A 85 -5.08 -17.09 -4.05
N GLY A 86 -6.21 -16.80 -3.37
CA GLY A 86 -6.20 -16.11 -2.09
C GLY A 86 -5.34 -16.75 -1.02
N LYS A 87 -5.22 -18.09 -1.02
CA LYS A 87 -4.31 -18.81 -0.10
C LYS A 87 -2.83 -18.52 -0.39
N ALA A 88 -2.46 -18.24 -1.65
CA ALA A 88 -1.08 -17.87 -1.98
C ALA A 88 -0.65 -16.55 -1.30
N SER A 89 -1.59 -15.69 -0.93
CA SER A 89 -1.28 -14.46 -0.18
C SER A 89 -0.63 -14.72 1.18
N TYR A 90 -0.85 -15.88 1.79
CA TYR A 90 -0.17 -16.29 3.03
C TYR A 90 1.35 -16.43 2.87
N PHE A 91 1.84 -16.61 1.64
CA PHE A 91 3.27 -16.58 1.31
C PHE A 91 3.70 -15.22 0.79
N VAL A 92 2.92 -14.62 -0.10
CA VAL A 92 3.28 -13.35 -0.75
C VAL A 92 3.43 -12.22 0.27
N ILE A 93 2.53 -12.11 1.25
CA ILE A 93 2.56 -11.02 2.22
C ILE A 93 3.75 -11.11 3.19
N PRO A 94 4.08 -12.23 3.82
CA PRO A 94 5.30 -12.31 4.64
C PRO A 94 6.57 -11.91 3.88
N PHE A 95 6.72 -12.36 2.62
CA PHE A 95 7.86 -11.96 1.80
C PHE A 95 7.82 -10.46 1.42
N LEU A 96 6.65 -9.91 1.15
CA LEU A 96 6.48 -8.48 0.93
C LEU A 96 6.86 -7.67 2.17
N LEU A 97 6.37 -8.05 3.35
CA LEU A 97 6.73 -7.38 4.61
C LEU A 97 8.23 -7.50 4.90
N PHE A 98 8.81 -8.66 4.69
CA PHE A 98 10.25 -8.85 4.82
C PHE A 98 11.02 -8.00 3.81
N SER A 99 10.51 -7.83 2.58
CA SER A 99 11.14 -6.97 1.59
C SER A 99 11.16 -5.50 2.00
N PHE A 100 10.13 -4.99 2.67
CA PHE A 100 10.13 -3.64 3.24
C PHE A 100 11.22 -3.47 4.30
N PHE A 101 11.41 -4.49 5.16
CA PHE A 101 12.49 -4.50 6.13
C PHE A 101 13.86 -4.44 5.45
N LEU A 102 14.09 -5.25 4.41
CA LEU A 102 15.34 -5.24 3.65
C LEU A 102 15.59 -3.89 2.95
N VAL A 103 14.54 -3.27 2.39
CA VAL A 103 14.63 -1.93 1.78
C VAL A 103 14.98 -0.88 2.84
N ALA A 104 14.37 -0.93 4.03
CA ALA A 104 14.69 -0.02 5.13
C ALA A 104 16.18 -0.14 5.53
N LYS A 105 16.68 -1.38 5.70
CA LYS A 105 18.09 -1.66 5.97
C LYS A 105 19.02 -1.14 4.87
N ALA A 106 18.71 -1.44 3.62
CA ALA A 106 19.50 -0.98 2.46
C ALA A 106 19.54 0.55 2.34
N MET A 107 18.40 1.22 2.59
CA MET A 107 18.32 2.69 2.59
C MET A 107 19.10 3.32 3.75
N TYR A 108 19.05 2.72 4.94
CA TYR A 108 19.83 3.18 6.08
C TYR A 108 21.34 3.19 5.76
N TYR A 109 21.88 2.08 5.26
CA TYR A 109 23.29 2.02 4.88
C TYR A 109 23.65 2.91 3.69
N LYS A 110 22.77 2.98 2.69
CA LYS A 110 22.97 3.90 1.55
C LYS A 110 23.05 5.35 2.01
N ASN A 111 22.22 5.76 2.96
CA ASN A 111 22.22 7.11 3.49
C ASN A 111 23.52 7.45 4.21
N ILE A 112 24.08 6.53 4.98
CA ILE A 112 25.34 6.74 5.71
C ILE A 112 26.55 6.64 4.75
N GLN A 113 26.63 5.57 3.95
CA GLN A 113 27.86 5.22 3.22
C GLN A 113 27.99 5.94 1.88
N ILE A 114 26.87 6.21 1.20
CA ILE A 114 26.85 6.79 -0.16
C ILE A 114 26.42 8.25 -0.11
N ASN A 115 25.34 8.55 0.62
CA ASN A 115 24.82 9.91 0.69
C ASN A 115 25.51 10.75 1.78
N HIS A 116 26.40 10.16 2.59
CA HIS A 116 27.15 10.79 3.67
C HIS A 116 26.28 11.58 4.66
N LEU A 117 25.06 11.10 4.90
CA LEU A 117 24.18 11.68 5.90
C LEU A 117 24.64 11.31 7.32
N SER A 118 24.32 12.16 8.28
CA SER A 118 24.50 11.83 9.69
C SER A 118 23.68 10.58 10.07
N GLU A 119 24.10 9.86 11.13
CA GLU A 119 23.31 8.73 11.64
C GLU A 119 21.90 9.19 12.02
N ALA A 120 21.75 10.37 12.62
CA ALA A 120 20.45 10.95 12.98
C ALA A 120 19.53 11.16 11.76
N ASP A 121 20.05 11.65 10.64
CA ASP A 121 19.29 11.82 9.41
C ASP A 121 18.95 10.49 8.76
N ALA A 122 19.86 9.52 8.78
CA ALA A 122 19.62 8.18 8.29
C ALA A 122 18.51 7.47 9.10
N LEU A 123 18.53 7.62 10.42
CA LEU A 123 17.47 7.12 11.32
C LEU A 123 16.14 7.88 11.11
N ALA A 124 16.18 9.19 10.89
CA ALA A 124 15.00 9.97 10.56
C ALA A 124 14.31 9.48 9.29
N ASN A 125 15.08 9.06 8.27
CA ASN A 125 14.51 8.54 7.02
C ASN A 125 13.77 7.20 7.20
N LEU A 126 14.04 6.42 8.24
CA LEU A 126 13.29 5.19 8.54
C LEU A 126 11.82 5.47 8.92
N SER A 127 11.49 6.69 9.35
CA SER A 127 10.11 7.11 9.61
C SER A 127 9.26 7.20 8.33
N ARG A 128 9.90 7.25 7.19
CA ARG A 128 9.28 7.44 5.86
C ARG A 128 9.40 6.20 4.96
N THR A 129 10.28 5.25 5.32
CA THR A 129 10.64 4.14 4.43
C THR A 129 10.62 2.81 5.16
N GLY A 130 9.80 1.89 4.68
CA GLY A 130 9.78 0.50 5.10
C GLY A 130 9.01 0.22 6.39
N LEU A 131 9.37 0.85 7.52
CA LEU A 131 8.72 0.57 8.81
C LEU A 131 7.23 0.94 8.82
N PRO A 132 6.80 2.13 8.39
CA PRO A 132 5.38 2.45 8.26
C PRO A 132 4.64 1.52 7.30
N ASP A 133 5.29 1.14 6.19
CA ASP A 133 4.68 0.27 5.17
C ASP A 133 4.40 -1.14 5.70
N ILE A 134 5.31 -1.68 6.56
CA ILE A 134 5.11 -2.97 7.24
C ILE A 134 3.85 -2.91 8.10
N LEU A 135 3.67 -1.85 8.90
CA LEU A 135 2.48 -1.68 9.74
C LEU A 135 1.23 -1.54 8.87
N TYR A 136 1.28 -0.71 7.84
CA TYR A 136 0.17 -0.47 6.93
C TYR A 136 -0.35 -1.76 6.29
N ILE A 137 0.52 -2.43 5.55
CA ILE A 137 0.14 -3.64 4.81
C ILE A 137 -0.14 -4.79 5.77
N GLY A 138 0.67 -4.94 6.83
CA GLY A 138 0.51 -6.00 7.83
C GLY A 138 -0.83 -5.94 8.54
N ILE A 139 -1.22 -4.77 9.05
CA ILE A 139 -2.50 -4.59 9.78
C ILE A 139 -3.69 -4.78 8.82
N LEU A 140 -3.69 -4.07 7.68
CA LEU A 140 -4.82 -4.11 6.74
C LEU A 140 -5.04 -5.51 6.16
N TYR A 141 -3.95 -6.20 5.79
CA TYR A 141 -4.02 -7.58 5.32
C TYR A 141 -4.55 -8.52 6.40
N SER A 142 -3.99 -8.45 7.60
CA SER A 142 -4.39 -9.31 8.72
C SER A 142 -5.87 -9.14 9.05
N LEU A 143 -6.36 -7.90 9.15
CA LEU A 143 -7.77 -7.62 9.36
C LEU A 143 -8.63 -8.08 8.18
N GLY A 144 -8.18 -7.87 6.95
CA GLY A 144 -8.85 -8.36 5.75
C GLY A 144 -9.03 -9.88 5.76
N MET A 145 -8.03 -10.64 6.23
CA MET A 145 -8.08 -12.10 6.33
C MET A 145 -8.86 -12.59 7.54
N VAL A 146 -8.74 -11.95 8.70
CA VAL A 146 -9.55 -12.27 9.90
C VAL A 146 -11.04 -12.12 9.58
N TYR A 147 -11.41 -11.04 8.91
CA TYR A 147 -12.79 -10.74 8.56
C TYR A 147 -13.23 -11.27 7.17
N LYS A 148 -12.55 -12.26 6.61
CA LYS A 148 -12.88 -12.81 5.28
C LYS A 148 -14.31 -13.35 5.12
N LYS A 149 -14.95 -13.74 6.22
CA LYS A 149 -16.38 -14.16 6.22
C LYS A 149 -17.33 -12.94 6.16
N ARG A 150 -16.89 -11.74 6.50
CA ARG A 150 -17.65 -10.50 6.39
C ARG A 150 -17.24 -9.79 5.09
N THR A 151 -17.85 -10.17 3.97
CA THR A 151 -17.49 -9.71 2.62
C THR A 151 -17.28 -8.19 2.53
N SER A 152 -18.18 -7.40 3.16
CA SER A 152 -18.08 -5.93 3.16
C SER A 152 -16.79 -5.42 3.80
N TRP A 153 -16.33 -6.02 4.91
CA TRP A 153 -15.11 -5.66 5.60
C TRP A 153 -13.87 -6.13 4.83
N HIS A 154 -13.91 -7.38 4.38
CA HIS A 154 -12.85 -8.00 3.59
C HIS A 154 -12.50 -7.14 2.36
N VAL A 155 -13.51 -6.80 1.56
CA VAL A 155 -13.31 -5.95 0.37
C VAL A 155 -12.72 -4.59 0.74
N ARG A 156 -13.20 -3.94 1.82
CA ARG A 156 -12.69 -2.64 2.22
C ARG A 156 -11.23 -2.68 2.66
N PHE A 157 -10.88 -3.61 3.53
CA PHE A 157 -9.49 -3.77 3.97
C PHE A 157 -8.54 -4.01 2.79
N PHE A 158 -8.92 -4.88 1.84
CA PHE A 158 -8.08 -5.12 0.66
C PHE A 158 -8.05 -3.93 -0.30
N THR A 159 -9.14 -3.17 -0.46
CA THR A 159 -9.10 -1.92 -1.24
C THR A 159 -8.21 -0.88 -0.55
N CYS A 160 -8.22 -0.83 0.78
CA CYS A 160 -7.33 0.04 1.56
C CYS A 160 -5.85 -0.37 1.42
N THR A 161 -5.51 -1.68 1.26
CA THR A 161 -4.12 -2.05 0.92
C THR A 161 -3.70 -1.48 -0.45
N GLY A 162 -4.63 -1.44 -1.41
CA GLY A 162 -4.39 -0.80 -2.71
C GLY A 162 -4.15 0.71 -2.61
N LEU A 163 -4.91 1.41 -1.74
CA LEU A 163 -4.68 2.84 -1.46
C LEU A 163 -3.30 3.07 -0.81
N ALA A 164 -2.89 2.21 0.14
CA ALA A 164 -1.58 2.29 0.76
C ALA A 164 -0.45 2.12 -0.28
N VAL A 165 -0.56 1.13 -1.17
CA VAL A 165 0.44 0.87 -2.22
C VAL A 165 0.46 1.96 -3.31
N LEU A 166 -0.66 2.66 -3.53
CA LEU A 166 -0.72 3.79 -4.46
C LEU A 166 0.22 4.94 -4.04
N GLY A 167 0.34 5.18 -2.72
CA GLY A 167 1.10 6.30 -2.16
C GLY A 167 2.54 6.41 -2.68
N PRO A 168 3.39 5.38 -2.57
CA PRO A 168 4.78 5.42 -3.04
C PRO A 168 4.93 5.70 -4.54
N GLY A 169 4.10 5.12 -5.40
CA GLY A 169 4.15 5.36 -6.84
C GLY A 169 3.68 6.76 -7.22
N LEU A 170 2.50 7.14 -6.73
CA LEU A 170 1.92 8.45 -6.96
C LEU A 170 2.81 9.57 -6.37
N GLY A 171 3.41 9.33 -5.19
CA GLY A 171 4.33 10.28 -4.57
C GLY A 171 5.54 10.55 -5.44
N ARG A 172 6.23 9.51 -5.92
CA ARG A 172 7.38 9.68 -6.82
C ARG A 172 7.01 10.44 -8.09
N PHE A 173 5.85 10.16 -8.66
CA PHE A 173 5.34 10.90 -9.80
C PHE A 173 5.08 12.36 -9.44
N ALA A 174 4.34 12.61 -8.36
CA ALA A 174 3.95 13.96 -7.96
C ALA A 174 5.17 14.85 -7.61
N PHE A 175 6.10 14.36 -6.78
CA PHE A 175 7.30 15.11 -6.39
C PHE A 175 8.30 15.36 -7.54
N ARG A 176 8.17 14.63 -8.65
CA ARG A 176 8.97 14.86 -9.85
C ARG A 176 8.39 15.95 -10.74
N HIS A 177 7.08 16.10 -10.79
CA HIS A 177 6.39 16.95 -11.76
C HIS A 177 5.78 18.22 -11.16
N PHE A 178 5.66 18.28 -9.83
CA PHE A 178 5.04 19.41 -9.13
C PHE A 178 5.95 19.91 -8.00
N SER A 179 5.67 21.11 -7.48
CA SER A 179 6.36 21.59 -6.28
C SER A 179 6.11 20.68 -5.08
N PRO A 180 7.01 20.63 -4.08
CA PRO A 180 6.84 19.79 -2.90
C PRO A 180 5.50 20.02 -2.17
N GLU A 181 5.02 21.26 -2.14
CA GLU A 181 3.76 21.64 -1.51
C GLU A 181 2.57 21.03 -2.25
N VAL A 182 2.53 21.16 -3.58
CA VAL A 182 1.47 20.60 -4.43
C VAL A 182 1.51 19.08 -4.39
N ALA A 183 2.70 18.48 -4.47
CA ALA A 183 2.86 17.02 -4.39
C ALA A 183 2.39 16.48 -3.04
N GLY A 184 2.79 17.10 -1.93
CA GLY A 184 2.37 16.74 -0.59
C GLY A 184 0.86 16.90 -0.38
N ALA A 185 0.28 18.02 -0.84
CA ALA A 185 -1.16 18.25 -0.78
C ALA A 185 -1.93 17.20 -1.60
N THR A 186 -1.48 16.88 -2.81
CA THR A 186 -2.09 15.85 -3.67
C THR A 186 -2.13 14.49 -2.97
N LEU A 187 -1.02 14.07 -2.36
CA LEU A 187 -0.95 12.81 -1.61
C LEU A 187 -1.88 12.83 -0.40
N GLY A 188 -1.87 13.91 0.39
CA GLY A 188 -2.75 14.08 1.54
C GLY A 188 -4.23 14.00 1.16
N ILE A 189 -4.62 14.67 0.06
CA ILE A 189 -5.99 14.63 -0.47
C ILE A 189 -6.37 13.20 -0.85
N ILE A 190 -5.54 12.50 -1.61
CA ILE A 190 -5.89 11.15 -2.09
C ILE A 190 -5.91 10.15 -0.94
N LEU A 191 -4.92 10.17 -0.06
CA LEU A 191 -4.80 9.19 1.02
C LEU A 191 -5.76 9.43 2.19
N LEU A 192 -6.25 10.66 2.38
CA LEU A 192 -7.16 10.99 3.47
C LEU A 192 -8.56 11.36 2.99
N LEU A 193 -8.69 12.26 2.01
CA LEU A 193 -10.00 12.74 1.57
C LEU A 193 -10.83 11.65 0.88
N VAL A 194 -10.18 10.81 0.03
CA VAL A 194 -10.88 9.71 -0.64
C VAL A 194 -11.48 8.71 0.37
N PRO A 195 -10.74 8.18 1.36
CA PRO A 195 -11.32 7.31 2.37
C PRO A 195 -12.34 8.02 3.28
N ILE A 196 -12.20 9.32 3.56
CA ILE A 196 -13.20 10.09 4.32
C ILE A 196 -14.50 10.20 3.55
N ILE A 197 -14.46 10.54 2.26
CA ILE A 197 -15.65 10.57 1.40
C ILE A 197 -16.29 9.18 1.35
N TRP A 198 -15.50 8.14 1.21
CA TRP A 198 -16.02 6.77 1.22
C TRP A 198 -16.65 6.40 2.56
N LEU A 199 -16.05 6.82 3.68
CA LEU A 199 -16.59 6.66 5.03
C LEU A 199 -17.98 7.32 5.16
N ILE A 200 -18.11 8.57 4.71
CA ILE A 200 -19.39 9.30 4.72
C ILE A 200 -20.45 8.54 3.90
N ILE A 201 -20.09 8.09 2.70
CA ILE A 201 -20.99 7.28 1.85
C ILE A 201 -21.41 5.98 2.55
N ASP A 202 -20.50 5.32 3.27
CA ASP A 202 -20.82 4.10 3.98
C ASP A 202 -21.75 4.35 5.16
N ILE A 203 -21.57 5.44 5.91
CA ILE A 203 -22.47 5.85 7.01
C ILE A 203 -23.87 6.13 6.45
N ILE A 204 -23.98 6.92 5.38
CA ILE A 204 -25.28 7.21 4.73
C ILE A 204 -25.95 5.91 4.26
N LYS A 205 -25.19 4.95 3.75
CA LYS A 205 -25.69 3.65 3.30
C LYS A 205 -25.86 2.62 4.44
N LYS A 206 -25.78 3.04 5.68
CA LYS A 206 -25.88 2.18 6.90
C LYS A 206 -24.93 0.98 6.86
N LYS A 207 -23.74 1.16 6.29
CA LYS A 207 -22.66 0.17 6.30
C LYS A 207 -21.70 0.44 7.47
N SER A 208 -20.99 -0.61 7.90
CA SER A 208 -20.03 -0.46 8.99
C SER A 208 -18.89 0.49 8.61
N PRO A 209 -18.62 1.53 9.41
CA PRO A 209 -17.53 2.48 9.17
C PRO A 209 -16.15 1.94 9.56
N ILE A 210 -16.09 0.87 10.38
CA ILE A 210 -14.87 0.41 11.06
C ILE A 210 -13.68 0.19 10.11
N PRO A 211 -13.80 -0.48 8.95
CA PRO A 211 -12.62 -0.69 8.11
C PRO A 211 -11.99 0.61 7.61
N LEU A 212 -12.80 1.62 7.33
CA LEU A 212 -12.31 2.92 6.85
C LEU A 212 -11.77 3.78 7.99
N LEU A 213 -12.38 3.73 9.17
CA LEU A 213 -11.84 4.36 10.37
C LEU A 213 -10.47 3.79 10.74
N VAL A 214 -10.28 2.47 10.67
CA VAL A 214 -8.98 1.82 10.89
C VAL A 214 -7.96 2.32 9.86
N PHE A 215 -8.33 2.37 8.58
CA PHE A 215 -7.44 2.87 7.54
C PHE A 215 -7.04 4.33 7.78
N ILE A 216 -7.99 5.20 8.10
CA ILE A 216 -7.72 6.62 8.40
C ILE A 216 -6.81 6.74 9.62
N ALA A 217 -7.07 5.98 10.70
CA ALA A 217 -6.22 5.97 11.88
C ALA A 217 -4.77 5.56 11.55
N ILE A 218 -4.57 4.49 10.77
CA ILE A 218 -3.24 4.07 10.32
C ILE A 218 -2.60 5.17 9.46
N SER A 219 -3.37 5.81 8.56
CA SER A 219 -2.87 6.90 7.69
C SER A 219 -2.40 8.11 8.49
N LEU A 220 -3.16 8.50 9.51
CA LEU A 220 -2.77 9.59 10.42
C LEU A 220 -1.53 9.22 11.24
N THR A 221 -1.45 7.99 11.73
CA THR A 221 -0.27 7.49 12.44
C THR A 221 0.98 7.50 11.55
N ALA A 222 0.87 7.02 10.31
CA ALA A 222 1.98 7.05 9.35
C ALA A 222 2.38 8.48 9.00
N GLY A 223 1.41 9.38 8.83
CA GLY A 223 1.67 10.83 8.63
C GLY A 223 2.40 11.46 9.81
N TYR A 224 1.98 11.16 11.03
CA TYR A 224 2.67 11.58 12.25
C TYR A 224 4.10 11.04 12.32
N MET A 225 4.29 9.75 12.07
CA MET A 225 5.63 9.14 12.04
C MET A 225 6.53 9.82 11.02
N ASN A 226 6.03 10.12 9.82
CA ASN A 226 6.76 10.83 8.77
C ASN A 226 7.31 12.19 9.24
N GLY A 227 6.53 12.93 10.04
CA GLY A 227 6.94 14.21 10.63
C GLY A 227 7.87 14.06 11.84
N ALA A 228 7.83 12.92 12.51
CA ALA A 228 8.52 12.68 13.77
C ALA A 228 9.99 12.21 13.64
N GLY A 229 10.52 12.12 12.42
CA GLY A 229 11.85 11.53 12.17
C GLY A 229 12.99 12.08 13.04
N HIS A 230 12.98 13.37 13.38
CA HIS A 230 13.97 14.00 14.26
C HIS A 230 13.52 14.14 15.72
N SER A 231 12.34 13.62 16.09
CA SER A 231 11.89 13.63 17.48
C SER A 231 12.73 12.68 18.35
N ALA A 232 12.88 13.02 19.62
CA ALA A 232 13.68 12.23 20.57
C ALA A 232 13.20 10.77 20.67
N TRP A 233 11.89 10.55 20.73
CA TRP A 233 11.34 9.19 20.81
C TRP A 233 11.62 8.36 19.55
N TRP A 234 11.52 8.97 18.34
CA TRP A 234 11.81 8.28 17.10
C TRP A 234 13.29 7.93 16.99
N GLN A 235 14.18 8.87 17.30
CA GLN A 235 15.62 8.66 17.27
C GLN A 235 16.03 7.53 18.23
N THR A 236 15.49 7.50 19.45
CA THR A 236 15.74 6.42 20.41
C THR A 236 15.24 5.07 19.89
N PHE A 237 14.00 5.03 19.39
CA PHE A 237 13.41 3.79 18.85
C PHE A 237 14.16 3.29 17.62
N SER A 238 14.38 4.16 16.64
CA SER A 238 15.01 3.78 15.37
C SER A 238 16.49 3.41 15.54
N LYS A 239 17.19 4.03 16.50
CA LYS A 239 18.56 3.64 16.86
C LYS A 239 18.56 2.24 17.48
N TRP A 240 17.71 1.98 18.47
CA TRP A 240 17.57 0.65 19.03
C TRP A 240 17.24 -0.39 17.97
N PHE A 241 16.31 -0.08 17.08
CA PHE A 241 15.90 -0.96 15.99
C PHE A 241 17.07 -1.24 15.02
N ALA A 242 17.81 -0.21 14.61
CA ALA A 242 18.95 -0.36 13.73
C ALA A 242 20.09 -1.16 14.39
N ASP A 243 20.38 -0.91 15.65
CA ASP A 243 21.41 -1.65 16.41
C ASP A 243 21.03 -3.14 16.57
N ALA A 244 19.74 -3.45 16.78
CA ALA A 244 19.28 -4.82 16.99
C ALA A 244 19.16 -5.64 15.69
N PHE A 245 18.81 -5.01 14.56
CA PHE A 245 18.42 -5.73 13.34
C PHE A 245 19.25 -5.38 12.10
N PHE A 246 19.97 -4.27 12.09
CA PHE A 246 20.76 -3.87 10.94
C PHE A 246 22.25 -4.19 11.12
N LYS A 247 22.75 -4.16 12.34
CA LYS A 247 24.10 -4.55 12.69
C LYS A 247 24.17 -6.03 13.00
#